data_14d97c2074cd2452f1f6e75ea71751c2
#
_entry.id   14d97c2074cd2452f1f6e75ea71751c2
#
_cell.length_a   1.000
_cell.length_b   1.000
_cell.length_c   1.000
_cell.angle_alpha   90.00
_cell.angle_beta   90.00
_cell.angle_gamma   90.00
#
_symmetry.space_group_name_H-M   'P 1'
#
loop_
_entity.id
_entity.type
_entity.pdbx_description
1 polymer ?
#
loop_
_entity_poly.entity_id
_entity_poly.type
_entity_poly.pdbx_seq_one_letter_code
_entity_poly.pdbx_strand_id
1 'polypeptide(L)'
;MAFGFPYPKYSQRRTFNGSADELFAVVRSALEDLGWRYKVLWGKEFEAEVPTAHWSWHHVFKVRFFAGGVIEAESKSAYSEILFDLGRNRRNVDKFFARVVDISTTHARDRSRSVTH
;
A
#
# COMPACT_ATOMS: atom_id res chain seq x y z
N MET A 1 29.25 -16.89 -6.81
CA MET A 1 27.87 -16.78 -6.63
C MET A 1 27.56 -15.65 -5.74
N ALA A 2 27.05 -14.69 -6.35
CA ALA A 2 26.62 -13.62 -5.54
C ALA A 2 25.35 -14.07 -4.89
N PHE A 3 25.46 -14.50 -3.77
CA PHE A 3 24.32 -14.55 -3.01
C PHE A 3 23.99 -13.15 -2.64
N GLY A 4 23.48 -12.45 -3.60
CA GLY A 4 22.84 -11.26 -3.25
C GLY A 4 21.78 -11.60 -2.25
N PHE A 5 21.93 -11.17 -1.05
CA PHE A 5 20.83 -11.10 -0.17
C PHE A 5 19.73 -10.33 -0.87
N PRO A 6 18.51 -10.86 -0.96
CA PRO A 6 17.42 -10.09 -1.54
C PRO A 6 17.30 -8.79 -0.77
N TYR A 7 16.99 -7.72 -1.47
CA TYR A 7 16.72 -6.45 -0.80
C TYR A 7 15.63 -6.66 0.24
N PRO A 8 15.75 -6.06 1.43
CA PRO A 8 14.73 -6.19 2.45
C PRO A 8 13.36 -5.82 1.91
N LYS A 9 12.39 -6.66 2.18
CA LYS A 9 11.01 -6.38 1.80
C LYS A 9 10.08 -6.94 2.86
N TYR A 10 8.90 -6.33 2.95
CA TYR A 10 7.85 -6.78 3.81
C TYR A 10 6.54 -6.71 3.05
N SER A 11 5.75 -7.77 3.10
CA SER A 11 4.46 -7.80 2.45
C SER A 11 3.39 -8.34 3.38
N GLN A 12 2.15 -7.91 3.15
CA GLN A 12 1.01 -8.35 3.92
C GLN A 12 -0.22 -8.33 3.03
N ARG A 13 -1.10 -9.29 3.25
CA ARG A 13 -2.40 -9.36 2.59
C ARG A 13 -3.49 -9.13 3.61
N ARG A 14 -4.50 -8.35 3.22
CA ARG A 14 -5.69 -8.16 4.03
C ARG A 14 -6.91 -8.20 3.13
N THR A 15 -8.03 -8.65 3.70
CA THR A 15 -9.30 -8.75 2.98
C THR A 15 -10.20 -7.60 3.36
N PHE A 16 -10.82 -6.97 2.36
CA PHE A 16 -11.74 -5.87 2.55
C PHE A 16 -13.04 -6.15 1.82
N ASN A 17 -14.12 -5.57 2.30
CA ASN A 17 -15.42 -5.63 1.63
C ASN A 17 -15.51 -4.51 0.61
N GLY A 18 -16.03 -4.83 -0.55
CA GLY A 18 -16.23 -3.85 -1.62
C GLY A 18 -15.95 -4.46 -2.98
N SER A 19 -16.41 -3.79 -4.02
CA SER A 19 -16.14 -4.20 -5.40
C SER A 19 -14.67 -3.88 -5.74
N ALA A 20 -14.18 -4.48 -6.81
CA ALA A 20 -12.83 -4.21 -7.29
C ALA A 20 -12.63 -2.71 -7.56
N ASP A 21 -13.61 -2.06 -8.17
CA ASP A 21 -13.53 -0.64 -8.47
C ASP A 21 -13.51 0.22 -7.20
N GLU A 22 -14.31 -0.14 -6.22
CA GLU A 22 -14.33 0.55 -4.93
C GLU A 22 -12.99 0.43 -4.21
N LEU A 23 -12.44 -0.77 -4.17
CA LEU A 23 -11.16 -1.00 -3.51
C LEU A 23 -10.01 -0.30 -4.23
N PHE A 24 -10.06 -0.28 -5.55
CA PHE A 24 -9.07 0.45 -6.35
C PHE A 24 -9.11 1.94 -6.00
N ALA A 25 -10.30 2.52 -5.92
CA ALA A 25 -10.45 3.93 -5.57
C ALA A 25 -9.98 4.22 -4.14
N VAL A 26 -10.26 3.33 -3.21
CA VAL A 26 -9.81 3.48 -1.81
C VAL A 26 -8.29 3.47 -1.73
N VAL A 27 -7.65 2.54 -2.44
CA VAL A 27 -6.18 2.46 -2.44
C VAL A 27 -5.57 3.71 -3.07
N ARG A 28 -6.14 4.18 -4.18
CA ARG A 28 -5.68 5.44 -4.79
C ARG A 28 -5.74 6.59 -3.80
N SER A 29 -6.87 6.73 -3.12
CA SER A 29 -7.04 7.79 -2.12
C SER A 29 -6.02 7.67 -0.99
N ALA A 30 -5.76 6.44 -0.54
CA ALA A 30 -4.79 6.21 0.53
C ALA A 30 -3.39 6.66 0.10
N LEU A 31 -2.97 6.32 -1.11
CA LEU A 31 -1.65 6.72 -1.61
C LEU A 31 -1.56 8.23 -1.76
N GLU A 32 -2.61 8.87 -2.23
CA GLU A 32 -2.67 10.32 -2.37
C GLU A 32 -2.62 11.02 -1.01
N ASP A 33 -3.36 10.51 -0.04
CA ASP A 33 -3.36 11.06 1.32
C ASP A 33 -2.00 10.93 2.00
N LEU A 34 -1.28 9.85 1.72
CA LEU A 34 0.05 9.64 2.27
C LEU A 34 1.11 10.49 1.55
N GLY A 35 0.74 11.09 0.43
CA GLY A 35 1.69 11.89 -0.35
C GLY A 35 2.71 11.05 -1.11
N TRP A 36 2.44 9.79 -1.32
CA TRP A 36 3.33 8.90 -2.05
C TRP A 36 3.06 9.00 -3.54
N ARG A 37 4.09 9.27 -4.33
CA ARG A 37 3.97 9.31 -5.78
C ARG A 37 3.73 7.89 -6.29
N TYR A 38 2.75 7.75 -7.17
CA TYR A 38 2.42 6.42 -7.66
C TYR A 38 2.11 6.44 -9.16
N LYS A 39 2.20 5.26 -9.74
CA LYS A 39 1.71 5.00 -11.10
C LYS A 39 0.90 3.71 -11.07
N VAL A 40 0.02 3.57 -12.05
CA VAL A 40 -0.81 2.38 -12.18
C VAL A 40 -0.19 1.52 -13.29
N LEU A 41 0.11 0.26 -12.95
CA LEU A 41 0.68 -0.68 -13.89
C LEU A 41 -0.42 -1.60 -14.42
N TRP A 42 -0.55 -1.66 -15.73
CA TRP A 42 -1.50 -2.57 -16.40
C TRP A 42 -2.95 -2.35 -15.96
N GLY A 43 -3.27 -1.21 -15.39
CA GLY A 43 -4.59 -0.89 -14.88
C GLY A 43 -5.03 -1.65 -13.65
N LYS A 44 -4.14 -2.45 -13.07
CA LYS A 44 -4.52 -3.37 -11.98
C LYS A 44 -3.61 -3.34 -10.77
N GLU A 45 -2.53 -2.59 -10.81
CA GLU A 45 -1.51 -2.62 -9.78
C GLU A 45 -0.97 -1.23 -9.57
N PHE A 46 -0.72 -0.87 -8.32
CA PHE A 46 -0.07 0.40 -8.01
C PHE A 46 1.39 0.16 -7.69
N GLU A 47 2.23 1.06 -8.17
CA GLU A 47 3.62 1.11 -7.76
C GLU A 47 3.90 2.53 -7.29
N ALA A 48 4.30 2.66 -6.04
CA ALA A 48 4.50 3.95 -5.40
C ALA A 48 5.92 4.09 -4.88
N GLU A 49 6.34 5.32 -4.70
CA GLU A 49 7.62 5.64 -4.07
C GLU A 49 7.35 6.21 -2.69
N VAL A 50 7.93 5.61 -1.67
CA VAL A 50 7.82 6.10 -0.31
C VAL A 50 9.06 6.95 -0.02
N PRO A 51 8.92 8.25 0.22
CA PRO A 51 10.06 9.10 0.50
C PRO A 51 10.70 8.72 1.84
N THR A 52 12.02 8.83 1.90
CA THR A 52 12.77 8.59 3.12
C THR A 52 13.43 9.89 3.56
N ALA A 53 14.04 9.87 4.74
CA ALA A 53 14.78 11.02 5.24
C ALA A 53 15.99 11.36 4.35
N HIS A 54 16.49 10.36 3.62
CA HIS A 54 17.59 10.57 2.69
C HIS A 54 17.01 10.77 1.29
N TRP A 55 17.27 11.94 0.72
CA TRP A 55 16.69 12.34 -0.57
C TRP A 55 17.02 11.39 -1.74
N SER A 56 18.12 10.65 -1.63
CA SER A 56 18.52 9.72 -2.68
C SER A 56 17.95 8.31 -2.51
N TRP A 57 17.28 8.04 -1.40
CA TRP A 57 16.79 6.70 -1.10
C TRP A 57 15.28 6.73 -0.92
N HIS A 58 14.59 5.83 -1.60
CA HIS A 58 13.17 5.64 -1.38
C HIS A 58 12.86 4.17 -1.44
N HIS A 59 11.75 3.82 -0.82
CA HIS A 59 11.25 2.46 -0.89
C HIS A 59 10.27 2.34 -2.04
N VAL A 60 10.27 1.20 -2.70
CA VAL A 60 9.27 0.88 -3.71
C VAL A 60 8.12 0.18 -3.02
N PHE A 61 6.92 0.70 -3.21
CA PHE A 61 5.72 0.18 -2.58
C PHE A 61 4.77 -0.30 -3.68
N LYS A 62 4.39 -1.57 -3.61
CA LYS A 62 3.49 -2.16 -4.59
C LYS A 62 2.20 -2.59 -3.94
N VAL A 63 1.10 -2.35 -4.64
CA VAL A 63 -0.23 -2.79 -4.19
C VAL A 63 -0.85 -3.63 -5.29
N ARG A 64 -1.22 -4.84 -4.94
CA ARG A 64 -1.86 -5.79 -5.86
C ARG A 64 -3.22 -6.19 -5.33
N PHE A 65 -4.11 -6.48 -6.25
CA PHE A 65 -5.49 -6.88 -5.93
C PHE A 65 -5.72 -8.32 -6.34
N PHE A 66 -6.34 -9.08 -5.47
CA PHE A 66 -6.69 -10.48 -5.73
C PHE A 66 -8.18 -10.68 -5.53
N ALA A 67 -8.70 -11.76 -6.09
CA ALA A 67 -10.12 -12.09 -5.98
C ALA A 67 -10.57 -12.14 -4.51
N GLY A 68 -11.83 -11.79 -4.27
CA GLY A 68 -12.39 -11.84 -2.92
C GLY A 68 -12.07 -10.64 -2.05
N GLY A 69 -11.67 -9.53 -2.65
CA GLY A 69 -11.38 -8.30 -1.91
C GLY A 69 -10.03 -8.31 -1.20
N VAL A 70 -9.10 -9.15 -1.64
CA VAL A 70 -7.78 -9.25 -1.03
C VAL A 70 -6.86 -8.19 -1.63
N ILE A 71 -6.24 -7.41 -0.76
CA ILE A 71 -5.24 -6.41 -1.14
C ILE A 71 -3.89 -6.84 -0.57
N GLU A 72 -2.89 -6.92 -1.42
CA GLU A 72 -1.52 -7.18 -1.01
C GLU A 72 -0.70 -5.91 -1.12
N ALA A 73 -0.04 -5.56 -0.04
CA ALA A 73 0.89 -4.43 -0.03
C ALA A 73 2.29 -4.94 0.26
N GLU A 74 3.25 -4.50 -0.53
CA GLU A 74 4.65 -4.88 -0.39
C GLU A 74 5.52 -3.64 -0.41
N SER A 75 6.37 -3.50 0.59
CA SER A 75 7.36 -2.43 0.63
C SER A 75 8.75 -3.05 0.52
N LYS A 76 9.52 -2.57 -0.45
CA LYS A 76 10.85 -3.07 -0.74
C LYS A 76 11.85 -1.94 -0.72
N SER A 77 12.98 -2.17 -0.09
CA SER A 77 14.05 -1.18 0.00
C SER A 77 14.84 -1.10 -1.29
N ALA A 78 15.27 0.11 -1.64
CA ALA A 78 16.16 0.33 -2.78
C ALA A 78 17.60 -0.09 -2.46
N TYR A 79 17.93 -0.21 -1.19
CA TYR A 79 19.27 -0.56 -0.72
C TYR A 79 19.19 -1.74 0.25
N SER A 80 20.30 -2.46 0.36
CA SER A 80 20.37 -3.70 1.14
C SER A 80 20.81 -3.52 2.59
N GLU A 81 20.43 -2.45 3.26
CA GLU A 81 20.69 -2.27 4.68
C GLU A 81 19.63 -3.01 5.49
N ILE A 82 19.90 -4.27 5.74
CA ILE A 82 18.91 -5.23 6.21
C ILE A 82 18.28 -4.88 7.55
N LEU A 83 19.09 -4.46 8.53
CA LEU A 83 18.62 -4.31 9.90
C LEU A 83 17.66 -3.14 10.10
N PHE A 84 17.87 -2.06 9.38
CA PHE A 84 17.04 -0.86 9.54
C PHE A 84 15.81 -0.90 8.63
N ASP A 85 15.96 -1.48 7.45
CA ASP A 85 14.94 -1.42 6.42
C ASP A 85 13.77 -2.37 6.63
N LEU A 86 13.98 -3.47 7.35
CA LEU A 86 12.86 -4.38 7.68
C LEU A 86 11.79 -3.65 8.50
N GLY A 87 12.20 -2.90 9.51
CA GLY A 87 11.27 -2.12 10.32
C GLY A 87 10.59 -1.02 9.54
N ARG A 88 11.33 -0.36 8.65
CA ARG A 88 10.76 0.69 7.80
C ARG A 88 9.76 0.14 6.80
N ASN A 89 10.07 -0.99 6.17
CA ASN A 89 9.16 -1.63 5.23
C ASN A 89 7.86 -2.04 5.91
N ARG A 90 7.95 -2.62 7.08
CA ARG A 90 6.77 -2.97 7.86
C ARG A 90 5.96 -1.73 8.23
N ARG A 91 6.63 -0.67 8.63
CA ARG A 91 5.96 0.59 8.98
C ARG A 91 5.22 1.18 7.77
N ASN A 92 5.82 1.10 6.60
CA ASN A 92 5.19 1.57 5.37
C ASN A 92 3.90 0.80 5.09
N VAL A 93 3.95 -0.52 5.22
CA VAL A 93 2.77 -1.37 5.01
C VAL A 93 1.70 -1.08 6.05
N ASP A 94 2.09 -0.94 7.31
CA ASP A 94 1.14 -0.64 8.39
C ASP A 94 0.48 0.73 8.20
N LYS A 95 1.24 1.74 7.80
CA LYS A 95 0.74 3.07 7.48
C LYS A 95 -0.28 3.03 6.35
N PHE A 96 0.07 2.31 5.31
CA PHE A 96 -0.81 2.16 4.16
C PHE A 96 -2.15 1.53 4.54
N PHE A 97 -2.11 0.39 5.22
CA PHE A 97 -3.34 -0.29 5.61
C PHE A 97 -4.15 0.50 6.62
N ALA A 98 -3.51 1.20 7.53
CA ALA A 98 -4.22 2.07 8.46
C ALA A 98 -5.02 3.13 7.70
N ARG A 99 -4.44 3.70 6.65
CA ARG A 99 -5.12 4.70 5.84
C ARG A 99 -6.25 4.08 5.02
N VAL A 100 -6.02 2.88 4.47
CA VAL A 100 -7.05 2.15 3.74
C VAL A 100 -8.26 1.87 4.64
N VAL A 101 -8.01 1.41 5.86
CA VAL A 101 -9.08 1.14 6.83
C VAL A 101 -9.87 2.41 7.14
N ASP A 102 -9.19 3.53 7.37
CA ASP A 102 -9.84 4.81 7.62
C ASP A 102 -10.78 5.23 6.48
N ILE A 103 -10.29 5.15 5.26
CA ILE A 103 -11.08 5.54 4.09
C ILE A 103 -12.26 4.59 3.90
N SER A 104 -12.03 3.29 4.03
CA SER A 104 -13.08 2.28 3.90
C SER A 104 -14.19 2.49 4.94
N THR A 105 -13.80 2.79 6.17
CA THR A 105 -14.75 3.04 7.25
C THR A 105 -15.58 4.30 6.97
N THR A 106 -14.94 5.35 6.48
CA THR A 106 -15.63 6.59 6.13
C THR A 106 -16.63 6.36 5.00
N HIS A 107 -16.25 5.62 3.97
CA HIS A 107 -17.15 5.28 2.86
C HIS A 107 -18.33 4.45 3.33
N ALA A 108 -18.12 3.51 4.23
CA ALA A 108 -19.19 2.70 4.79
C ALA A 108 -20.18 3.56 5.58
N ARG A 109 -19.69 4.52 6.35
CA ARG A 109 -20.52 5.46 7.09
C ARG A 109 -21.36 6.34 6.16
N ASP A 110 -20.73 6.84 5.10
CA ASP A 110 -21.43 7.68 4.11
C ASP A 110 -22.53 6.91 3.40
N ARG A 111 -22.28 5.65 3.04
CA ARG A 111 -23.30 4.80 2.45
C ARG A 111 -24.44 4.54 3.41
N SER A 112 -24.13 4.30 4.66
CA SER A 112 -25.13 4.09 5.71
C SER A 112 -26.03 5.30 5.86
N ARG A 113 -25.45 6.50 5.84
CA ARG A 113 -26.22 7.74 5.90
C ARG A 113 -27.13 7.92 4.68
N SER A 114 -26.63 7.56 3.50
CA SER A 114 -27.43 7.65 2.28
C SER A 114 -28.65 6.76 2.30
N VAL A 115 -28.55 5.63 2.97
CA VAL A 115 -29.61 4.62 3.00
C VAL A 115 -30.69 4.98 4.04
N THR A 116 -30.38 5.80 5.02
CA THR A 116 -31.30 6.12 6.10
C THR A 116 -32.23 7.29 5.83
N HIS A 117 -32.27 7.76 4.62
CA HIS A 117 -33.25 8.83 4.26
C HIS A 117 -34.61 8.27 3.97
#